data_d947438d085559fbb70034140e70c640
#
_entry.id   d947438d085559fbb70034140e70c640
#
_cell.length_a   1.000
_cell.length_b   1.000
_cell.length_c   1.000
_cell.angle_alpha   90.00
_cell.angle_beta   90.00
_cell.angle_gamma   90.00
#
_symmetry.space_group_name_H-M   'P 1'
#
loop_
_entity.id
_entity.type
_entity.pdbx_description
1 polymer ?
#
loop_
_entity_poly.entity_id
_entity_poly.type
_entity_poly.pdbx_seq_one_letter_code
_entity_poly.pdbx_strand_id
1 'polypeptide(L)'
;MTNNAAIQIKGLGKRYHLGQTLDLSRTFRETLSGLPRYFGGKALRGARKTGSDADTPRGTFWALRDVTMDVRVGEVLGVIGRNGAGKTTLLKILSRITEPTVGSAMVRGRVGSLLEVGTGFHPELTGRENIYLNGAILGMRKFEIDKRFDEIVDFAEVEKFLDTPVKRYSSGMYVRLAFAVAAHLEPEILLVDEVLAVGDASFQKKCIGKMGQVAGGGRTILFVSHNMAAIETLCQKVVLLESGRLAMYDQTSAV
;
A
#
# COMPACT_ATOMS: atom_id res chain seq x y z
N MET A 1 7.72 -30.72 -4.47
CA MET A 1 6.75 -29.93 -3.66
C MET A 1 6.51 -28.63 -4.43
N THR A 2 5.38 -28.50 -5.09
CA THR A 2 5.02 -27.29 -5.85
C THR A 2 4.83 -26.15 -4.85
N ASN A 3 5.72 -25.15 -4.92
CA ASN A 3 5.68 -23.98 -4.07
C ASN A 3 4.43 -23.14 -4.46
N ASN A 4 3.31 -23.37 -3.74
CA ASN A 4 2.01 -22.71 -3.99
C ASN A 4 1.95 -21.31 -3.35
N ALA A 5 3.10 -20.60 -3.26
CA ALA A 5 3.16 -19.26 -2.72
C ALA A 5 2.87 -18.24 -3.82
N ALA A 6 1.87 -17.38 -3.61
CA ALA A 6 1.58 -16.20 -4.42
C ALA A 6 2.62 -15.10 -4.14
N ILE A 7 3.01 -14.95 -2.87
CA ILE A 7 4.03 -14.00 -2.45
C ILE A 7 5.05 -14.74 -1.60
N GLN A 8 6.34 -14.55 -1.89
CA GLN A 8 7.44 -15.08 -1.11
C GLN A 8 8.40 -13.95 -0.74
N ILE A 9 8.64 -13.79 0.55
CA ILE A 9 9.49 -12.74 1.12
C ILE A 9 10.63 -13.41 1.88
N LYS A 10 11.88 -13.01 1.59
CA LYS A 10 13.09 -13.58 2.19
C LYS A 10 14.03 -12.49 2.68
N GLY A 11 14.20 -12.39 4.00
CA GLY A 11 15.12 -11.45 4.65
C GLY A 11 14.90 -9.99 4.23
N LEU A 12 13.64 -9.61 3.97
CA LEU A 12 13.31 -8.31 3.40
C LEU A 12 13.61 -7.19 4.38
N GLY A 13 14.37 -6.19 3.90
CA GLY A 13 14.65 -4.99 4.66
C GLY A 13 14.60 -3.74 3.80
N LYS A 14 14.08 -2.66 4.38
CA LYS A 14 14.04 -1.33 3.77
C LYS A 14 14.59 -0.30 4.72
N ARG A 15 15.63 0.41 4.28
CA ARG A 15 16.25 1.51 5.01
C ARG A 15 15.99 2.82 4.27
N TYR A 16 15.61 3.85 5.02
CA TYR A 16 15.44 5.21 4.53
C TYR A 16 16.50 6.13 5.13
N HIS A 17 16.84 7.19 4.39
CA HIS A 17 17.71 8.27 4.85
C HIS A 17 16.85 9.41 5.42
N LEU A 18 17.19 9.88 6.62
CA LEU A 18 16.56 11.04 7.24
C LEU A 18 17.22 12.31 6.69
N GLY A 19 16.42 13.28 6.26
CA GLY A 19 16.92 14.60 5.87
C GLY A 19 17.54 14.73 4.48
N GLN A 20 17.47 13.71 3.64
CA GLN A 20 17.72 13.87 2.20
C GLN A 20 16.39 14.17 1.50
N THR A 21 16.01 15.44 1.42
CA THR A 21 15.33 15.93 0.21
C THR A 21 16.28 15.57 -0.93
N LEU A 22 15.78 14.85 -1.95
CA LEU A 22 16.49 14.73 -3.23
C LEU A 22 16.65 16.15 -3.77
N ASP A 23 17.78 16.77 -3.50
CA ASP A 23 18.21 17.98 -4.18
C ASP A 23 18.50 17.58 -5.63
N LEU A 24 17.46 17.57 -6.45
CA LEU A 24 17.56 17.47 -7.91
C LEU A 24 18.27 18.68 -8.53
N SER A 25 18.76 19.61 -7.69
CA SER A 25 19.47 20.83 -8.10
C SER A 25 20.98 20.76 -7.89
N ARG A 26 21.58 19.62 -7.58
CA ARG A 26 23.04 19.47 -7.68
C ARG A 26 23.43 19.54 -9.15
N THR A 27 23.55 20.75 -9.63
CA THR A 27 24.17 21.05 -10.91
C THR A 27 25.59 20.51 -10.92
N PHE A 28 26.02 20.02 -12.08
CA PHE A 28 27.36 19.48 -12.41
C PHE A 28 28.54 20.38 -11.98
N ARG A 29 28.28 21.55 -11.45
CA ARG A 29 29.27 22.54 -11.00
C ARG A 29 29.90 22.22 -9.63
N GLU A 30 29.21 21.47 -8.76
CA GLU A 30 29.75 21.18 -7.41
C GLU A 30 30.64 19.93 -7.34
N THR A 31 30.68 19.13 -8.40
CA THR A 31 31.53 17.94 -8.46
C THR A 31 33.00 18.30 -8.74
N LEU A 32 33.30 19.52 -9.16
CA LEU A 32 34.67 19.96 -9.55
C LEU A 32 35.41 20.82 -8.49
N SER A 33 34.77 21.14 -7.34
CA SER A 33 35.42 22.00 -6.31
C SER A 33 35.76 21.29 -5.00
N GLY A 34 35.90 19.98 -5.03
CA GLY A 34 36.27 19.17 -3.86
C GLY A 34 37.76 19.20 -3.51
N LEU A 35 38.30 20.31 -3.04
CA LEU A 35 39.58 20.37 -2.32
C LEU A 35 39.29 20.50 -0.81
N PRO A 36 40.00 19.73 0.04
CA PRO A 36 39.71 19.68 1.48
C PRO A 36 40.24 20.95 2.16
N ARG A 37 39.33 21.74 2.77
CA ARG A 37 39.71 22.77 3.73
C ARG A 37 39.51 22.24 5.14
N TYR A 38 40.62 21.90 5.79
CA TYR A 38 40.75 21.74 7.23
C TYR A 38 40.34 23.01 7.95
N PHE A 39 39.25 22.98 8.75
CA PHE A 39 39.08 23.88 9.89
C PHE A 39 38.23 23.18 10.96
N GLY A 40 38.84 23.09 12.15
CA GLY A 40 38.22 22.52 13.33
C GLY A 40 37.14 23.41 13.93
N GLY A 41 36.17 22.79 14.61
CA GLY A 41 35.09 23.45 15.34
C GLY A 41 34.34 22.49 16.25
N LYS A 42 34.53 22.68 17.52
CA LYS A 42 34.08 22.06 18.76
C LYS A 42 32.74 21.30 18.71
N ALA A 43 32.78 20.12 19.28
CA ALA A 43 31.66 19.27 19.65
C ALA A 43 30.66 19.96 20.60
N LEU A 44 29.37 19.91 20.27
CA LEU A 44 28.28 20.07 21.21
C LEU A 44 27.80 18.68 21.65
N ARG A 45 28.09 18.36 22.92
CA ARG A 45 27.59 17.20 23.67
C ARG A 45 26.09 17.41 23.95
N GLY A 46 25.30 16.36 23.76
CA GLY A 46 24.05 16.21 24.50
C GLY A 46 22.82 15.83 23.68
N ALA A 47 22.70 14.56 23.29
CA ALA A 47 21.40 13.92 23.13
C ALA A 47 21.51 12.47 23.61
N ARG A 48 20.72 12.13 24.62
CA ARG A 48 20.66 10.83 25.27
C ARG A 48 20.32 9.72 24.27
N LYS A 49 21.16 8.69 24.26
CA LYS A 49 20.90 7.40 23.62
C LYS A 49 19.76 6.67 24.31
N THR A 50 18.72 6.34 23.57
CA THR A 50 17.82 5.24 23.92
C THR A 50 17.77 4.31 22.72
N GLY A 51 18.19 3.05 22.92
CA GLY A 51 18.07 1.96 21.96
C GLY A 51 19.21 1.87 20.94
N SER A 52 20.21 1.04 21.23
CA SER A 52 21.38 0.81 20.37
C SER A 52 21.08 -0.17 19.24
N ASP A 53 20.77 0.33 18.05
CA ASP A 53 21.07 -0.39 16.81
C ASP A 53 22.46 0.03 16.34
N ALA A 54 23.50 -0.71 16.76
CA ALA A 54 24.90 -0.40 16.49
C ALA A 54 25.27 -0.45 14.99
N ASP A 55 24.36 -0.92 14.15
CA ASP A 55 24.61 -1.20 12.72
C ASP A 55 23.90 -0.21 11.78
N THR A 56 23.29 0.86 12.31
CA THR A 56 22.55 1.83 11.49
C THR A 56 23.39 3.09 11.26
N PRO A 57 23.79 3.42 10.01
CA PRO A 57 24.50 4.65 9.72
C PRO A 57 23.75 5.89 10.22
N ARG A 58 24.47 6.90 10.72
CA ARG A 58 23.87 8.15 11.21
C ARG A 58 22.95 8.76 10.14
N GLY A 59 21.74 9.18 10.54
CA GLY A 59 20.78 9.77 9.65
C GLY A 59 19.98 8.76 8.81
N THR A 60 19.96 7.48 9.16
CA THR A 60 19.12 6.46 8.53
C THR A 60 18.26 5.73 9.56
N PHE A 61 17.17 5.10 9.09
CA PHE A 61 16.36 4.20 9.91
C PHE A 61 15.85 3.02 9.07
N TRP A 62 15.66 1.89 9.72
CA TRP A 62 15.06 0.71 9.12
C TRP A 62 13.54 0.76 9.25
N ALA A 63 12.83 0.88 8.14
CA ALA A 63 11.37 0.77 8.10
C ALA A 63 10.92 -0.70 8.09
N LEU A 64 11.74 -1.58 7.50
CA LEU A 64 11.60 -3.05 7.57
C LEU A 64 12.99 -3.66 7.78
N ARG A 65 13.05 -4.75 8.55
CA ARG A 65 14.30 -5.45 8.83
C ARG A 65 14.05 -6.94 9.01
N ASP A 66 14.67 -7.74 8.15
CA ASP A 66 14.67 -9.21 8.21
C ASP A 66 13.27 -9.85 8.24
N VAL A 67 12.37 -9.35 7.38
CA VAL A 67 11.02 -9.91 7.25
C VAL A 67 11.09 -11.12 6.31
N THR A 68 10.65 -12.29 6.80
CA THR A 68 10.58 -13.52 6.03
C THR A 68 9.22 -14.17 6.23
N MET A 69 8.45 -14.35 5.15
CA MET A 69 7.15 -15.00 5.16
C MET A 69 6.73 -15.42 3.75
N ASP A 70 5.83 -16.40 3.67
CA ASP A 70 5.19 -16.84 2.44
C ASP A 70 3.67 -16.69 2.55
N VAL A 71 3.03 -16.17 1.49
CA VAL A 71 1.57 -16.08 1.38
C VAL A 71 1.12 -17.04 0.28
N ARG A 72 0.19 -17.93 0.59
CA ARG A 72 -0.30 -18.92 -0.38
C ARG A 72 -1.28 -18.31 -1.36
N VAL A 73 -1.43 -18.95 -2.52
CA VAL A 73 -2.49 -18.60 -3.47
C VAL A 73 -3.85 -18.78 -2.79
N GLY A 74 -4.71 -17.76 -2.91
CA GLY A 74 -6.05 -17.75 -2.31
C GLY A 74 -6.08 -17.43 -0.81
N GLU A 75 -4.95 -17.13 -0.19
CA GLU A 75 -4.88 -16.78 1.23
C GLU A 75 -5.24 -15.29 1.44
N VAL A 76 -6.07 -15.03 2.47
CA VAL A 76 -6.34 -13.66 2.95
C VAL A 76 -5.54 -13.44 4.22
N LEU A 77 -4.51 -12.61 4.11
CA LEU A 77 -3.56 -12.31 5.18
C LEU A 77 -3.78 -10.90 5.72
N GLY A 78 -4.10 -10.81 7.02
CA GLY A 78 -4.12 -9.55 7.75
C GLY A 78 -2.71 -9.10 8.10
N VAL A 79 -2.42 -7.80 7.96
CA VAL A 79 -1.16 -7.20 8.41
C VAL A 79 -1.49 -6.12 9.42
N ILE A 80 -1.17 -6.37 10.67
CA ILE A 80 -1.43 -5.47 11.79
C ILE A 80 -0.13 -4.94 12.39
N GLY A 81 -0.23 -3.93 13.23
CA GLY A 81 0.90 -3.30 13.91
C GLY A 81 0.69 -1.82 14.14
N ARG A 82 1.44 -1.23 15.05
CA ARG A 82 1.37 0.19 15.39
C ARG A 82 1.73 1.09 14.20
N ASN A 83 1.38 2.39 14.30
CA ASN A 83 1.84 3.37 13.31
C ASN A 83 3.37 3.41 13.26
N GLY A 84 3.94 3.40 12.05
CA GLY A 84 5.38 3.30 11.84
C GLY A 84 5.97 1.88 11.93
N ALA A 85 5.15 0.83 12.13
CA ALA A 85 5.63 -0.56 12.19
C ALA A 85 6.16 -1.11 10.86
N GLY A 86 5.97 -0.39 9.74
CA GLY A 86 6.47 -0.80 8.42
C GLY A 86 5.40 -1.34 7.46
N LYS A 87 4.12 -1.40 7.86
CA LYS A 87 3.00 -1.94 7.06
C LYS A 87 2.93 -1.36 5.65
N THR A 88 2.81 -0.04 5.54
CA THR A 88 2.75 0.67 4.25
C THR A 88 4.04 0.50 3.43
N THR A 89 5.20 0.40 4.09
CA THR A 89 6.48 0.13 3.41
C THR A 89 6.49 -1.27 2.79
N LEU A 90 5.96 -2.26 3.49
CA LEU A 90 5.79 -3.62 2.98
C LEU A 90 4.91 -3.62 1.73
N LEU A 91 3.73 -2.99 1.81
CA LEU A 91 2.83 -2.89 0.66
C LEU A 91 3.47 -2.16 -0.53
N LYS A 92 4.20 -1.05 -0.29
CA LYS A 92 4.92 -0.32 -1.36
C LYS A 92 5.98 -1.17 -2.06
N ILE A 93 6.67 -2.06 -1.35
CA ILE A 93 7.62 -2.99 -1.96
C ILE A 93 6.88 -4.02 -2.80
N LEU A 94 5.80 -4.61 -2.29
CA LEU A 94 5.01 -5.61 -3.02
C LEU A 94 4.31 -5.02 -4.24
N SER A 95 3.92 -3.74 -4.21
CA SER A 95 3.38 -2.99 -5.35
C SER A 95 4.47 -2.49 -6.32
N ARG A 96 5.75 -2.76 -6.04
CA ARG A 96 6.90 -2.26 -6.82
C ARG A 96 7.01 -0.73 -6.90
N ILE A 97 6.40 -0.01 -5.96
CA ILE A 97 6.54 1.45 -5.83
C ILE A 97 7.93 1.80 -5.28
N THR A 98 8.49 0.93 -4.44
CA THR A 98 9.85 1.08 -3.92
C THR A 98 10.58 -0.25 -3.88
N GLU A 99 11.90 -0.23 -4.10
CA GLU A 99 12.72 -1.41 -4.02
C GLU A 99 13.18 -1.70 -2.58
N PRO A 100 13.37 -2.97 -2.21
CA PRO A 100 14.00 -3.32 -0.93
C PRO A 100 15.47 -2.86 -0.90
N THR A 101 16.00 -2.62 0.31
CA THR A 101 17.43 -2.35 0.50
C THR A 101 18.22 -3.64 0.60
N VAL A 102 17.65 -4.66 1.22
CA VAL A 102 18.20 -6.01 1.37
C VAL A 102 17.10 -7.05 1.25
N GLY A 103 17.47 -8.29 0.94
CA GLY A 103 16.55 -9.39 0.76
C GLY A 103 15.79 -9.30 -0.55
N SER A 104 14.69 -10.06 -0.65
CA SER A 104 13.87 -10.11 -1.87
C SER A 104 12.41 -10.39 -1.57
N ALA A 105 11.53 -9.90 -2.46
CA ALA A 105 10.11 -10.26 -2.51
C ALA A 105 9.78 -10.74 -3.92
N MET A 106 9.28 -11.97 -4.03
CA MET A 106 8.78 -12.54 -5.28
C MET A 106 7.26 -12.55 -5.24
N VAL A 107 6.64 -12.02 -6.28
CA VAL A 107 5.18 -11.93 -6.43
C VAL A 107 4.80 -12.59 -7.75
N ARG A 108 3.86 -13.53 -7.71
CA ARG A 108 3.42 -14.33 -8.86
C ARG A 108 1.98 -13.98 -9.20
N GLY A 109 1.77 -13.27 -10.28
CA GLY A 109 0.48 -12.80 -10.77
C GLY A 109 0.39 -11.27 -10.86
N ARG A 110 -0.75 -10.76 -11.34
CA ARG A 110 -1.04 -9.32 -11.37
C ARG A 110 -1.31 -8.84 -9.96
N VAL A 111 -0.72 -7.71 -9.61
CA VAL A 111 -0.95 -7.04 -8.33
C VAL A 111 -1.87 -5.85 -8.56
N GLY A 112 -3.01 -5.83 -7.88
CA GLY A 112 -3.83 -4.65 -7.72
C GLY A 112 -3.54 -4.03 -6.35
N SER A 113 -3.39 -2.71 -6.31
CA SER A 113 -3.10 -2.01 -5.07
C SER A 113 -4.14 -0.94 -4.79
N LEU A 114 -4.73 -0.98 -3.61
CA LEU A 114 -5.63 0.05 -3.10
C LEU A 114 -4.90 1.09 -2.23
N LEU A 115 -3.57 1.16 -2.32
CA LEU A 115 -2.75 2.11 -1.55
C LEU A 115 -3.03 3.58 -1.89
N GLU A 116 -3.40 3.84 -3.12
CA GLU A 116 -3.54 5.19 -3.67
C GLU A 116 -4.90 5.34 -4.37
N VAL A 117 -5.99 5.05 -3.64
CA VAL A 117 -7.36 5.20 -4.17
C VAL A 117 -7.61 6.65 -4.56
N GLY A 118 -8.02 6.86 -5.82
CA GLY A 118 -8.24 8.19 -6.40
C GLY A 118 -7.01 8.86 -7.01
N THR A 119 -5.82 8.28 -6.85
CA THR A 119 -4.65 8.74 -7.60
C THR A 119 -4.88 8.51 -9.09
N GLY A 120 -4.69 9.54 -9.89
CA GLY A 120 -4.92 9.49 -11.34
C GLY A 120 -6.29 10.00 -11.79
N PHE A 121 -7.18 10.41 -10.89
CA PHE A 121 -8.38 11.14 -11.29
C PHE A 121 -8.00 12.52 -11.83
N HIS A 122 -8.54 12.85 -12.99
CA HIS A 122 -8.33 14.16 -13.59
C HIS A 122 -9.52 15.08 -13.27
N PRO A 123 -9.31 16.24 -12.66
CA PRO A 123 -10.40 17.08 -12.15
C PRO A 123 -11.34 17.62 -13.24
N GLU A 124 -10.84 17.83 -14.46
CA GLU A 124 -11.64 18.33 -15.57
C GLU A 124 -12.46 17.25 -16.29
N LEU A 125 -12.12 15.97 -16.10
CA LEU A 125 -12.86 14.86 -16.68
C LEU A 125 -14.11 14.53 -15.84
N THR A 126 -15.12 14.03 -16.52
CA THR A 126 -16.37 13.52 -15.92
C THR A 126 -16.11 12.27 -15.07
N GLY A 127 -17.09 11.90 -14.25
CA GLY A 127 -17.05 10.62 -13.52
C GLY A 127 -16.85 9.43 -14.46
N ARG A 128 -17.58 9.42 -15.58
CA ARG A 128 -17.48 8.40 -16.63
C ARG A 128 -16.05 8.28 -17.17
N GLU A 129 -15.47 9.38 -17.60
CA GLU A 129 -14.11 9.40 -18.16
C GLU A 129 -13.06 9.01 -17.12
N ASN A 130 -13.24 9.42 -15.85
CA ASN A 130 -12.37 9.02 -14.76
C ASN A 130 -12.46 7.52 -14.41
N ILE A 131 -13.62 6.87 -14.58
CA ILE A 131 -13.72 5.41 -14.44
C ILE A 131 -12.79 4.72 -15.44
N TYR A 132 -12.79 5.14 -16.71
CA TYR A 132 -11.92 4.57 -17.73
C TYR A 132 -10.45 4.90 -17.49
N LEU A 133 -10.14 6.17 -17.16
CA LEU A 133 -8.78 6.61 -16.91
C LEU A 133 -8.17 5.87 -15.71
N ASN A 134 -8.88 5.87 -14.58
CA ASN A 134 -8.40 5.23 -13.36
C ASN A 134 -8.34 3.72 -13.49
N GLY A 135 -9.36 3.10 -14.11
CA GLY A 135 -9.35 1.67 -14.40
C GLY A 135 -8.12 1.27 -15.22
N ALA A 136 -7.77 2.05 -16.26
CA ALA A 136 -6.58 1.81 -17.07
C ALA A 136 -5.27 1.98 -16.27
N ILE A 137 -5.17 3.02 -15.43
CA ILE A 137 -4.02 3.25 -14.52
C ILE A 137 -3.85 2.07 -13.56
N LEU A 138 -4.95 1.53 -13.04
CA LEU A 138 -4.94 0.37 -12.15
C LEU A 138 -4.74 -0.97 -12.88
N GLY A 139 -4.56 -0.94 -14.22
CA GLY A 139 -4.24 -2.11 -15.03
C GLY A 139 -5.44 -2.88 -15.57
N MET A 140 -6.65 -2.32 -15.53
CA MET A 140 -7.81 -2.89 -16.22
C MET A 140 -7.72 -2.65 -17.73
N ARG A 141 -8.08 -3.67 -18.52
CA ARG A 141 -8.27 -3.50 -19.95
C ARG A 141 -9.63 -2.87 -20.22
N LYS A 142 -9.76 -2.17 -21.36
CA LYS A 142 -11.02 -1.49 -21.71
C LYS A 142 -12.25 -2.40 -21.59
N PHE A 143 -12.18 -3.62 -22.10
CA PHE A 143 -13.30 -4.57 -22.04
C PHE A 143 -13.63 -5.01 -20.61
N GLU A 144 -12.65 -5.03 -19.68
CA GLU A 144 -12.88 -5.34 -18.26
C GLU A 144 -13.63 -4.18 -17.60
N ILE A 145 -13.31 -2.93 -17.97
CA ILE A 145 -14.00 -1.73 -17.50
C ILE A 145 -15.44 -1.73 -18.07
N ASP A 146 -15.60 -1.92 -19.38
CA ASP A 146 -16.91 -1.94 -20.04
C ASP A 146 -17.86 -2.97 -19.37
N LYS A 147 -17.35 -4.16 -19.07
CA LYS A 147 -18.10 -5.23 -18.40
C LYS A 147 -18.55 -4.88 -17.00
N ARG A 148 -17.78 -4.06 -16.27
CA ARG A 148 -18.03 -3.70 -14.85
C ARG A 148 -18.58 -2.30 -14.67
N PHE A 149 -18.77 -1.57 -15.76
CA PHE A 149 -19.08 -0.14 -15.72
C PHE A 149 -20.30 0.15 -14.87
N ASP A 150 -21.41 -0.52 -15.14
CA ASP A 150 -22.66 -0.31 -14.41
C ASP A 150 -22.52 -0.72 -12.94
N GLU A 151 -21.85 -1.83 -12.64
CA GLU A 151 -21.55 -2.27 -11.27
C GLU A 151 -20.72 -1.22 -10.49
N ILE A 152 -19.74 -0.57 -11.16
CA ILE A 152 -18.91 0.48 -10.58
C ILE A 152 -19.76 1.71 -10.25
N VAL A 153 -20.63 2.13 -11.19
CA VAL A 153 -21.51 3.30 -11.04
C VAL A 153 -22.50 3.09 -9.91
N ASP A 154 -23.19 1.94 -9.89
CA ASP A 154 -24.14 1.56 -8.85
C ASP A 154 -23.49 1.46 -7.48
N PHE A 155 -22.26 0.89 -7.43
CA PHE A 155 -21.53 0.79 -6.18
C PHE A 155 -21.17 2.16 -5.61
N ALA A 156 -20.74 3.10 -6.48
CA ALA A 156 -20.36 4.45 -6.09
C ALA A 156 -21.56 5.36 -5.75
N GLU A 157 -22.76 5.02 -6.22
CA GLU A 157 -23.99 5.81 -6.04
C GLU A 157 -23.88 7.23 -6.64
N VAL A 158 -23.28 7.32 -7.85
CA VAL A 158 -23.01 8.61 -8.53
C VAL A 158 -23.72 8.77 -9.88
N GLU A 159 -24.73 7.96 -10.19
CA GLU A 159 -25.40 7.88 -11.49
C GLU A 159 -25.84 9.27 -11.99
N LYS A 160 -26.44 10.08 -11.11
CA LYS A 160 -26.94 11.43 -11.45
C LYS A 160 -25.85 12.42 -11.81
N PHE A 161 -24.61 12.15 -11.40
CA PHE A 161 -23.46 13.05 -11.57
C PHE A 161 -22.41 12.47 -12.53
N LEU A 162 -22.69 11.32 -13.13
CA LEU A 162 -21.71 10.55 -13.92
C LEU A 162 -21.07 11.38 -15.05
N ASP A 163 -21.85 12.24 -15.70
CA ASP A 163 -21.40 13.09 -16.79
C ASP A 163 -21.01 14.52 -16.32
N THR A 164 -20.83 14.70 -15.00
CA THR A 164 -20.32 15.93 -14.38
C THR A 164 -18.82 15.82 -14.11
N PRO A 165 -18.00 16.87 -14.38
CA PRO A 165 -16.59 16.89 -14.03
C PRO A 165 -16.36 16.66 -12.53
N VAL A 166 -15.39 15.77 -12.19
CA VAL A 166 -15.17 15.37 -10.79
C VAL A 166 -14.69 16.48 -9.88
N LYS A 167 -14.18 17.60 -10.40
CA LYS A 167 -13.91 18.81 -9.62
C LYS A 167 -15.16 19.38 -8.92
N ARG A 168 -16.35 19.02 -9.39
CA ARG A 168 -17.65 19.42 -8.79
C ARG A 168 -18.20 18.39 -7.83
N TYR A 169 -17.54 17.26 -7.67
CA TYR A 169 -17.95 16.23 -6.73
C TYR A 169 -17.70 16.68 -5.29
N SER A 170 -18.53 16.23 -4.37
CA SER A 170 -18.18 16.27 -2.96
C SER A 170 -16.98 15.33 -2.69
N SER A 171 -16.26 15.56 -1.60
CA SER A 171 -15.18 14.66 -1.19
C SER A 171 -15.66 13.20 -1.04
N GLY A 172 -16.88 13.02 -0.53
CA GLY A 172 -17.49 11.70 -0.41
C GLY A 172 -17.77 11.04 -1.77
N MET A 173 -18.34 11.76 -2.73
CA MET A 173 -18.57 11.23 -4.10
C MET A 173 -17.26 10.86 -4.79
N TYR A 174 -16.25 11.74 -4.67
CA TYR A 174 -14.93 11.50 -5.24
C TYR A 174 -14.33 10.19 -4.73
N VAL A 175 -14.32 10.01 -3.43
CA VAL A 175 -13.72 8.84 -2.80
C VAL A 175 -14.55 7.58 -3.05
N ARG A 176 -15.89 7.65 -3.04
CA ARG A 176 -16.76 6.54 -3.38
C ARG A 176 -16.51 6.04 -4.81
N LEU A 177 -16.42 6.96 -5.79
CA LEU A 177 -16.14 6.60 -7.17
C LEU A 177 -14.75 5.96 -7.32
N ALA A 178 -13.73 6.56 -6.72
CA ALA A 178 -12.37 6.05 -6.75
C ALA A 178 -12.25 4.65 -6.14
N PHE A 179 -12.91 4.44 -5.00
CA PHE A 179 -12.97 3.12 -4.37
C PHE A 179 -13.77 2.11 -5.20
N ALA A 180 -14.89 2.53 -5.81
CA ALA A 180 -15.70 1.66 -6.66
C ALA A 180 -14.89 1.09 -7.83
N VAL A 181 -14.10 1.92 -8.54
CA VAL A 181 -13.22 1.44 -9.60
C VAL A 181 -12.22 0.43 -9.04
N ALA A 182 -11.56 0.76 -7.94
CA ALA A 182 -10.53 -0.07 -7.34
C ALA A 182 -11.08 -1.40 -6.78
N ALA A 183 -12.30 -1.41 -6.21
CA ALA A 183 -12.95 -2.61 -5.68
C ALA A 183 -13.46 -3.58 -6.76
N HIS A 184 -13.54 -3.12 -8.02
CA HIS A 184 -13.92 -3.94 -9.16
C HIS A 184 -12.72 -4.43 -9.98
N LEU A 185 -11.49 -4.17 -9.50
CA LEU A 185 -10.30 -4.83 -10.02
C LEU A 185 -10.37 -6.35 -9.77
N GLU A 186 -9.89 -7.10 -10.74
CA GLU A 186 -9.78 -8.57 -10.64
C GLU A 186 -8.31 -9.04 -10.79
N PRO A 187 -7.39 -8.58 -9.92
CA PRO A 187 -6.03 -9.10 -9.91
C PRO A 187 -5.98 -10.46 -9.21
N GLU A 188 -4.92 -11.21 -9.43
CA GLU A 188 -4.64 -12.44 -8.69
C GLU A 188 -4.22 -12.15 -7.24
N ILE A 189 -3.60 -10.98 -7.01
CA ILE A 189 -3.15 -10.51 -5.70
C ILE A 189 -3.65 -9.08 -5.47
N LEU A 190 -4.37 -8.88 -4.38
CA LEU A 190 -4.91 -7.57 -3.99
C LEU A 190 -4.22 -7.08 -2.71
N LEU A 191 -3.65 -5.88 -2.78
CA LEU A 191 -3.05 -5.20 -1.64
C LEU A 191 -3.99 -4.09 -1.17
N VAL A 192 -4.47 -4.20 0.06
CA VAL A 192 -5.45 -3.29 0.66
C VAL A 192 -4.81 -2.60 1.85
N ASP A 193 -4.70 -1.27 1.81
CA ASP A 193 -4.30 -0.46 2.97
C ASP A 193 -5.56 0.05 3.70
N GLU A 194 -5.41 0.71 4.82
CA GLU A 194 -6.45 1.28 5.71
C GLU A 194 -7.59 2.05 5.01
N VAL A 195 -7.60 2.12 3.69
CA VAL A 195 -8.52 2.86 2.83
C VAL A 195 -9.99 2.41 2.95
N LEU A 196 -10.28 1.27 3.61
CA LEU A 196 -11.67 0.84 3.86
C LEU A 196 -12.42 1.74 4.87
N ALA A 197 -11.74 2.64 5.56
CA ALA A 197 -12.35 3.63 6.46
C ALA A 197 -12.92 4.86 5.72
N VAL A 198 -13.16 4.74 4.42
CA VAL A 198 -13.60 5.82 3.54
C VAL A 198 -15.13 5.89 3.46
N GLY A 199 -15.66 7.10 3.39
CA GLY A 199 -17.09 7.36 3.29
C GLY A 199 -17.82 7.23 4.64
N ASP A 200 -19.14 7.11 4.59
CA ASP A 200 -19.96 6.88 5.77
C ASP A 200 -20.01 5.39 6.18
N ALA A 201 -20.61 5.12 7.34
CA ALA A 201 -20.69 3.76 7.89
C ALA A 201 -21.43 2.77 6.96
N SER A 202 -22.37 3.25 6.16
CA SER A 202 -23.10 2.42 5.18
C SER A 202 -22.17 2.00 4.04
N PHE A 203 -21.42 2.95 3.49
CA PHE A 203 -20.46 2.69 2.43
C PHE A 203 -19.30 1.81 2.90
N GLN A 204 -18.82 2.00 4.13
CA GLN A 204 -17.79 1.12 4.73
C GLN A 204 -18.25 -0.34 4.81
N LYS A 205 -19.51 -0.58 5.23
CA LYS A 205 -20.09 -1.95 5.21
C LYS A 205 -20.13 -2.54 3.80
N LYS A 206 -20.51 -1.71 2.81
CA LYS A 206 -20.55 -2.09 1.40
C LYS A 206 -19.13 -2.47 0.90
N CYS A 207 -18.11 -1.69 1.28
CA CYS A 207 -16.69 -1.97 0.98
C CYS A 207 -16.22 -3.30 1.59
N ILE A 208 -16.49 -3.54 2.87
CA ILE A 208 -16.12 -4.79 3.56
C ILE A 208 -16.84 -5.98 2.91
N GLY A 209 -18.15 -5.85 2.60
CA GLY A 209 -18.90 -6.88 1.90
C GLY A 209 -18.31 -7.22 0.53
N LYS A 210 -17.90 -6.21 -0.25
CA LYS A 210 -17.23 -6.41 -1.55
C LYS A 210 -15.89 -7.12 -1.39
N MET A 211 -15.09 -6.75 -0.38
CA MET A 211 -13.83 -7.43 -0.09
C MET A 211 -14.04 -8.89 0.30
N GLY A 212 -15.10 -9.20 1.05
CA GLY A 212 -15.49 -10.58 1.36
C GLY A 212 -15.82 -11.39 0.10
N GLN A 213 -16.55 -10.81 -0.86
CA GLN A 213 -16.82 -11.45 -2.15
C GLN A 213 -15.53 -11.70 -2.95
N VAL A 214 -14.62 -10.72 -2.98
CA VAL A 214 -13.32 -10.85 -3.64
C VAL A 214 -12.47 -11.95 -3.00
N ALA A 215 -12.47 -12.04 -1.67
CA ALA A 215 -11.80 -13.09 -0.91
C ALA A 215 -12.39 -14.48 -1.20
N GLY A 216 -13.72 -14.60 -1.23
CA GLY A 216 -14.43 -15.84 -1.57
C GLY A 216 -14.18 -16.33 -3.00
N GLY A 217 -13.72 -15.45 -3.89
CA GLY A 217 -13.31 -15.78 -5.27
C GLY A 217 -11.94 -16.47 -5.39
N GLY A 218 -11.30 -16.85 -4.29
CA GLY A 218 -10.01 -17.56 -4.28
C GLY A 218 -8.79 -16.67 -4.58
N ARG A 219 -8.93 -15.36 -4.46
CA ARG A 219 -7.84 -14.39 -4.67
C ARG A 219 -6.98 -14.23 -3.43
N THR A 220 -5.70 -13.96 -3.66
CA THR A 220 -4.77 -13.67 -2.56
C THR A 220 -4.91 -12.21 -2.15
N ILE A 221 -5.13 -11.95 -0.86
CA ILE A 221 -5.33 -10.60 -0.36
C ILE A 221 -4.37 -10.34 0.80
N LEU A 222 -3.62 -9.23 0.74
CA LEU A 222 -2.95 -8.65 1.90
C LEU A 222 -3.78 -7.46 2.39
N PHE A 223 -4.31 -7.58 3.58
CA PHE A 223 -5.23 -6.61 4.16
C PHE A 223 -4.59 -5.92 5.37
N VAL A 224 -4.22 -4.65 5.21
CA VAL A 224 -3.74 -3.81 6.31
C VAL A 224 -4.90 -3.06 6.92
N SER A 225 -5.15 -3.25 8.21
CA SER A 225 -6.21 -2.55 8.91
C SER A 225 -5.90 -2.39 10.40
N HIS A 226 -6.43 -1.32 10.98
CA HIS A 226 -6.53 -1.14 12.43
C HIS A 226 -7.86 -1.64 12.99
N ASN A 227 -8.82 -1.98 12.13
CA ASN A 227 -10.11 -2.51 12.51
C ASN A 227 -10.02 -4.02 12.72
N MET A 228 -9.87 -4.45 13.98
CA MET A 228 -9.75 -5.88 14.33
C MET A 228 -10.97 -6.68 13.90
N ALA A 229 -12.19 -6.12 13.99
CA ALA A 229 -13.40 -6.84 13.56
C ALA A 229 -13.39 -7.14 12.04
N ALA A 230 -12.84 -6.24 11.22
CA ALA A 230 -12.65 -6.50 9.79
C ALA A 230 -11.56 -7.56 9.55
N ILE A 231 -10.47 -7.54 10.31
CA ILE A 231 -9.41 -8.57 10.27
C ILE A 231 -9.99 -9.95 10.61
N GLU A 232 -10.71 -10.06 11.72
CA GLU A 232 -11.34 -11.33 12.16
C GLU A 232 -12.35 -11.87 11.15
N THR A 233 -13.09 -10.98 10.49
CA THR A 233 -14.12 -11.37 9.52
C THR A 233 -13.53 -11.83 8.18
N LEU A 234 -12.44 -11.17 7.72
CA LEU A 234 -11.93 -11.36 6.36
C LEU A 234 -10.67 -12.24 6.28
N CYS A 235 -9.83 -12.22 7.33
CA CYS A 235 -8.51 -12.81 7.26
C CYS A 235 -8.46 -14.20 7.91
N GLN A 236 -7.78 -15.14 7.27
CA GLN A 236 -7.51 -16.47 7.79
C GLN A 236 -6.30 -16.47 8.73
N LYS A 237 -5.32 -15.63 8.41
CA LYS A 237 -4.10 -15.46 9.19
C LYS A 237 -3.76 -14.00 9.35
N VAL A 238 -2.93 -13.73 10.34
CA VAL A 238 -2.46 -12.39 10.69
C VAL A 238 -0.96 -12.37 10.88
N VAL A 239 -0.35 -11.30 10.40
CA VAL A 239 1.03 -10.92 10.65
C VAL A 239 1.03 -9.68 11.54
N LEU A 240 1.74 -9.77 12.67
CA LEU A 240 2.05 -8.61 13.49
C LEU A 240 3.43 -8.08 13.13
N LEU A 241 3.46 -6.82 12.69
CA LEU A 241 4.71 -6.09 12.49
C LEU A 241 4.98 -5.17 13.69
N GLU A 242 6.19 -5.28 14.25
CA GLU A 242 6.69 -4.40 15.32
C GLU A 242 8.07 -3.87 14.96
N SER A 243 8.21 -2.54 14.98
CA SER A 243 9.48 -1.86 14.68
C SER A 243 10.19 -2.38 13.41
N GLY A 244 9.41 -2.62 12.37
CA GLY A 244 9.89 -3.12 11.08
C GLY A 244 10.22 -4.61 11.02
N ARG A 245 9.94 -5.38 12.07
CA ARG A 245 10.19 -6.82 12.13
C ARG A 245 8.88 -7.60 12.19
N LEU A 246 8.91 -8.83 11.73
CA LEU A 246 7.83 -9.77 11.90
C LEU A 246 7.90 -10.30 13.35
N ALA A 247 6.92 -9.89 14.18
CA ALA A 247 6.82 -10.32 15.57
C ALA A 247 6.01 -11.62 15.71
N MET A 248 4.95 -11.77 14.90
CA MET A 248 4.08 -12.95 14.92
C MET A 248 3.51 -13.21 13.52
N TYR A 249 3.30 -14.50 13.21
CA TYR A 249 2.61 -14.96 12.01
C TYR A 249 1.79 -16.19 12.40
N ASP A 250 0.48 -16.02 12.57
CA ASP A 250 -0.40 -17.08 13.08
C ASP A 250 -1.82 -16.98 12.48
N GLN A 251 -2.68 -17.92 12.86
CA GLN A 251 -4.10 -17.87 12.52
C GLN A 251 -4.78 -16.71 13.25
N THR A 252 -5.78 -16.10 12.60
CA THR A 252 -6.50 -14.94 13.15
C THR A 252 -7.14 -15.23 14.50
N SER A 253 -7.54 -16.48 14.76
CA SER A 253 -8.12 -16.91 16.03
C SER A 253 -7.14 -16.98 17.21
N ALA A 254 -5.83 -16.79 16.96
CA ALA A 254 -4.78 -16.85 17.96
C ALA A 254 -4.29 -15.44 18.40
N VAL A 255 -4.84 -14.37 17.82
CA VAL A 255 -4.47 -12.96 18.05
C VAL A 255 -5.60 -12.21 18.72
#